data_070d86f593744842be3697ac5b4ac544
#
_entry.id   070d86f593744842be3697ac5b4ac544
#
_cell.length_a   1.000
_cell.length_b   1.000
_cell.length_c   1.000
_cell.angle_alpha   90.00
_cell.angle_beta   90.00
_cell.angle_gamma   90.00
#
_symmetry.space_group_name_H-M   'P 1'
#
loop_
_entity.id
_entity.type
_entity.pdbx_description
1 polymer ?
#
loop_
_entity_poly.entity_id
_entity_poly.type
_entity_poly.pdbx_seq_one_letter_code
_entity_poly.pdbx_strand_id
1 'polypeptide(L)'
;MEYVNAVLSHKYRIVVIAMLGSMLVLGASFLVKNIYLASAVVAINSNEKPGGVAPKEYRSGDAIGLLEHDLVITSAPINERDRMMARMNSARFSEIFVNENNLAPYIFYKNWDAEKKAWKADFELDMREAIEAFQKEMRGVEYDEKTGLLMVHFKTRDAQFSADLANRFVKRFNEYSRMLEANELKARREYLEGRLNEVQNLELHRSIFRMMESQLAAETILYARTSYPLEEIQPAFAPLLKNSPKRLTWAALSFVGFVFLGVMSSIGSVLLKKIKSGLDLYKKPAPTDGKSSIDSNSDLQNTVNDADASEDEDFPEDGWIDK
;
A
#
# COMPACT_ATOMS: atom_id res chain seq x y z
N MET A 1 -24.17 -0.41 38.00
CA MET A 1 -23.61 -1.43 38.92
C MET A 1 -23.87 -2.87 38.42
N GLU A 2 -25.07 -3.22 37.94
CA GLU A 2 -25.42 -4.60 37.51
C GLU A 2 -24.55 -5.16 36.38
N TYR A 3 -24.20 -4.33 35.36
CA TYR A 3 -23.34 -4.77 34.25
C TYR A 3 -21.92 -5.09 34.67
N VAL A 4 -21.37 -4.32 35.65
CA VAL A 4 -20.03 -4.56 36.20
C VAL A 4 -20.01 -5.88 36.96
N ASN A 5 -21.04 -6.14 37.80
CA ASN A 5 -21.16 -7.40 38.50
C ASN A 5 -21.33 -8.60 37.59
N ALA A 6 -22.02 -8.46 36.45
CA ALA A 6 -22.16 -9.53 35.46
C ALA A 6 -20.82 -9.85 34.78
N VAL A 7 -20.02 -8.86 34.47
CA VAL A 7 -18.65 -9.08 33.90
C VAL A 7 -17.75 -9.71 34.95
N LEU A 8 -17.79 -9.25 36.22
CA LEU A 8 -16.99 -9.79 37.29
C LEU A 8 -17.38 -11.23 37.65
N SER A 9 -18.65 -11.60 37.60
CA SER A 9 -19.09 -12.97 37.85
C SER A 9 -18.66 -13.97 36.75
N HIS A 10 -18.44 -13.48 35.53
CA HIS A 10 -18.02 -14.31 34.40
C HIS A 10 -16.54 -14.12 34.02
N LYS A 11 -15.75 -13.37 34.81
CA LYS A 11 -14.35 -13.03 34.51
C LYS A 11 -13.47 -14.23 34.13
N TYR A 12 -13.57 -15.32 34.89
CA TYR A 12 -12.78 -16.53 34.60
C TYR A 12 -13.18 -17.20 33.27
N ARG A 13 -14.48 -17.23 32.94
CA ARG A 13 -14.97 -17.77 31.68
C ARG A 13 -14.50 -16.93 30.49
N ILE A 14 -14.55 -15.61 30.62
CA ILE A 14 -14.07 -14.68 29.58
C ILE A 14 -12.60 -14.90 29.32
N VAL A 15 -11.77 -14.97 30.38
CA VAL A 15 -10.33 -15.20 30.26
C VAL A 15 -10.02 -16.57 29.65
N VAL A 16 -10.71 -17.62 30.05
CA VAL A 16 -10.49 -18.97 29.51
C VAL A 16 -10.84 -19.04 28.02
N ILE A 17 -11.99 -18.45 27.63
CA ILE A 17 -12.40 -18.40 26.22
C ILE A 17 -11.41 -17.57 25.40
N ALA A 18 -10.96 -16.43 25.93
CA ALA A 18 -9.97 -15.61 25.26
C ALA A 18 -8.63 -16.32 25.09
N MET A 19 -8.20 -17.08 26.11
CA MET A 19 -6.97 -17.87 26.07
C MET A 19 -7.06 -19.02 25.06
N LEU A 20 -8.17 -19.74 25.03
CA LEU A 20 -8.39 -20.79 24.05
C LEU A 20 -8.49 -20.25 22.62
N GLY A 21 -9.21 -19.14 22.45
CA GLY A 21 -9.33 -18.47 21.14
C GLY A 21 -7.99 -17.96 20.63
N SER A 22 -7.20 -17.31 21.49
CA SER A 22 -5.85 -16.84 21.10
C SER A 22 -4.89 -17.98 20.80
N MET A 23 -4.98 -19.09 21.52
CA MET A 23 -4.19 -20.29 21.28
C MET A 23 -4.54 -20.94 19.94
N LEU A 24 -5.83 -20.94 19.56
CA LEU A 24 -6.28 -21.44 18.27
C LEU A 24 -5.74 -20.56 17.12
N VAL A 25 -5.80 -19.22 17.25
CA VAL A 25 -5.23 -18.29 16.28
C VAL A 25 -3.71 -18.45 16.17
N LEU A 26 -3.03 -18.65 17.30
CA LEU A 26 -1.61 -18.93 17.33
C LEU A 26 -1.30 -20.25 16.60
N GLY A 27 -2.07 -21.31 16.82
CA GLY A 27 -1.97 -22.58 16.12
C GLY A 27 -2.18 -22.42 14.60
N ALA A 28 -3.24 -21.72 14.19
CA ALA A 28 -3.51 -21.42 12.79
C ALA A 28 -2.38 -20.61 12.12
N SER A 29 -1.72 -19.73 12.86
CA SER A 29 -0.57 -18.96 12.38
C SER A 29 0.64 -19.83 11.99
N PHE A 30 0.73 -21.09 12.46
CA PHE A 30 1.79 -22.00 12.04
C PHE A 30 1.56 -22.60 10.64
N LEU A 31 0.34 -22.58 10.13
CA LEU A 31 0.03 -23.02 8.77
C LEU A 31 0.48 -21.98 7.73
N VAL A 32 0.65 -20.72 8.13
CA VAL A 32 1.11 -19.65 7.24
C VAL A 32 2.62 -19.77 7.03
N LYS A 33 3.06 -19.77 5.77
CA LYS A 33 4.48 -19.86 5.39
C LYS A 33 5.25 -18.63 5.86
N ASN A 34 6.48 -18.84 6.30
CA ASN A 34 7.37 -17.74 6.70
C ASN A 34 7.76 -16.91 5.47
N ILE A 35 7.85 -15.60 5.66
CA ILE A 35 8.33 -14.64 4.68
C ILE A 35 9.54 -13.94 5.27
N TYR A 36 10.60 -13.88 4.50
CA TYR A 36 11.86 -13.23 4.82
C TYR A 36 11.96 -11.93 4.02
N LEU A 37 12.55 -10.92 4.63
CA LEU A 37 12.77 -9.61 4.01
C LEU A 37 14.27 -9.33 4.05
N ALA A 38 14.89 -9.24 2.88
CA ALA A 38 16.25 -8.80 2.73
C ALA A 38 16.27 -7.41 2.07
N SER A 39 17.20 -6.56 2.49
CA SER A 39 17.30 -5.17 2.03
C SER A 39 18.72 -4.87 1.60
N ALA A 40 18.87 -4.30 0.40
CA ALA A 40 20.08 -3.64 -0.05
C ALA A 40 19.96 -2.13 0.19
N VAL A 41 21.03 -1.50 0.65
CA VAL A 41 21.09 -0.04 0.85
C VAL A 41 22.00 0.57 -0.20
N VAL A 42 21.47 1.53 -0.94
CA VAL A 42 22.19 2.18 -2.04
C VAL A 42 22.07 3.70 -1.94
N ALA A 43 23.10 4.39 -2.41
CA ALA A 43 23.08 5.83 -2.60
C ALA A 43 22.81 6.17 -4.06
N ILE A 44 22.06 7.25 -4.32
CA ILE A 44 21.89 7.78 -5.66
C ILE A 44 23.08 8.69 -5.95
N ASN A 45 23.85 8.33 -6.96
CA ASN A 45 25.01 9.10 -7.38
C ASN A 45 24.55 10.28 -8.28
N SER A 46 23.97 11.30 -7.63
CA SER A 46 23.37 12.45 -8.31
C SER A 46 24.35 13.59 -8.64
N ASN A 47 25.56 13.55 -8.07
CA ASN A 47 26.46 14.72 -8.09
C ASN A 47 27.18 14.98 -9.41
N GLU A 48 27.04 14.08 -10.39
CA GLU A 48 27.68 14.27 -11.67
C GLU A 48 26.83 13.65 -12.77
N LYS A 49 25.88 14.42 -13.32
CA LYS A 49 25.29 14.05 -14.61
C LYS A 49 26.42 13.95 -15.63
N PRO A 50 26.61 12.79 -16.29
CA PRO A 50 27.43 12.78 -17.49
C PRO A 50 26.76 13.72 -18.51
N GLY A 51 27.36 14.89 -18.73
CA GLY A 51 26.82 15.91 -19.64
C GLY A 51 25.93 16.99 -19.00
N GLY A 52 25.70 16.95 -17.70
CA GLY A 52 25.18 18.09 -16.98
C GLY A 52 26.30 19.08 -16.76
N VAL A 53 26.46 20.05 -17.67
CA VAL A 53 27.20 21.27 -17.34
C VAL A 53 26.45 21.85 -16.15
N ALA A 54 27.08 21.84 -14.95
CA ALA A 54 26.62 22.69 -13.85
C ALA A 54 26.36 24.06 -14.45
N PRO A 55 25.29 24.78 -14.09
CA PRO A 55 25.11 26.13 -14.53
C PRO A 55 26.28 26.94 -13.94
N LYS A 56 27.41 26.97 -14.66
CA LYS A 56 28.37 28.04 -14.51
C LYS A 56 27.56 29.26 -14.84
N GLU A 57 27.53 30.25 -13.94
CA GLU A 57 27.03 31.57 -14.20
C GLU A 57 27.38 31.95 -15.63
N TYR A 58 26.41 31.78 -16.54
CA TYR A 58 26.56 32.21 -17.90
C TYR A 58 26.58 33.73 -17.86
N ARG A 59 27.76 34.29 -18.07
CA ARG A 59 27.95 35.71 -18.32
C ARG A 59 27.03 36.08 -19.46
N SER A 60 26.04 36.93 -19.18
CA SER A 60 25.15 37.58 -20.16
C SER A 60 25.98 38.06 -21.36
N GLY A 61 25.84 37.40 -22.48
CA GLY A 61 26.50 37.83 -23.72
C GLY A 61 26.62 36.75 -24.80
N ASP A 62 26.52 35.47 -24.46
CA ASP A 62 26.64 34.42 -25.47
C ASP A 62 25.27 34.08 -26.08
N ALA A 63 25.17 34.25 -27.41
CA ALA A 63 23.97 33.94 -28.20
C ALA A 63 23.44 32.47 -28.01
N ILE A 64 24.25 31.58 -27.44
CA ILE A 64 23.92 30.21 -27.11
C ILE A 64 23.07 30.13 -25.83
N GLY A 65 23.31 31.02 -24.85
CA GLY A 65 22.52 31.06 -23.61
C GLY A 65 21.05 31.43 -23.88
N LEU A 66 20.77 32.18 -24.95
CA LEU A 66 19.41 32.53 -25.35
C LEU A 66 18.65 31.36 -25.99
N LEU A 67 19.35 30.51 -26.77
CA LEU A 67 18.74 29.33 -27.39
C LEU A 67 18.49 28.19 -26.35
N GLU A 68 19.35 28.10 -25.36
CA GLU A 68 19.21 27.11 -24.28
C GLU A 68 18.11 27.53 -23.29
N HIS A 69 17.90 28.83 -23.07
CA HIS A 69 16.83 29.35 -22.23
C HIS A 69 15.44 29.19 -22.86
N ASP A 70 15.34 29.26 -24.17
CA ASP A 70 14.05 29.13 -24.89
C ASP A 70 13.69 27.66 -25.18
N LEU A 71 14.66 26.72 -25.14
CA LEU A 71 14.45 25.28 -25.25
C LEU A 71 14.30 24.57 -23.89
N VAL A 72 14.51 25.25 -22.77
CA VAL A 72 14.07 24.78 -21.46
C VAL A 72 12.58 24.98 -21.38
N ILE A 73 11.84 24.10 -22.03
CA ILE A 73 10.45 23.84 -21.70
C ILE A 73 10.42 23.70 -20.18
N THR A 74 9.76 24.61 -19.50
CA THR A 74 9.55 24.69 -18.06
C THR A 74 8.77 23.50 -17.54
N SER A 75 9.34 22.32 -17.66
CA SER A 75 9.01 21.21 -16.79
C SER A 75 9.76 21.46 -15.49
N ALA A 76 9.04 21.58 -14.39
CA ALA A 76 9.63 21.62 -13.06
C ALA A 76 10.76 20.57 -12.99
N PRO A 77 11.96 20.90 -12.51
CA PRO A 77 13.08 19.98 -12.51
C PRO A 77 12.66 18.74 -11.70
N ILE A 78 12.36 17.65 -12.39
CA ILE A 78 12.09 16.38 -11.74
C ILE A 78 13.37 16.04 -10.99
N ASN A 79 13.26 15.93 -9.68
CA ASN A 79 14.40 15.56 -8.85
C ASN A 79 14.98 14.23 -9.37
N GLU A 80 16.31 14.13 -9.47
CA GLU A 80 16.99 12.93 -9.95
C GLU A 80 16.57 11.69 -9.16
N ARG A 81 16.36 11.84 -7.86
CA ARG A 81 15.77 10.82 -6.99
C ARG A 81 14.43 10.32 -7.51
N ASP A 82 13.52 11.25 -7.80
CA ASP A 82 12.16 10.89 -8.22
C ASP A 82 12.16 10.21 -9.59
N ARG A 83 13.07 10.63 -10.47
CA ARG A 83 13.32 9.99 -11.76
C ARG A 83 13.83 8.55 -11.59
N MET A 84 14.80 8.33 -10.69
CA MET A 84 15.32 6.98 -10.40
C MET A 84 14.26 6.08 -9.79
N MET A 85 13.49 6.59 -8.82
CA MET A 85 12.38 5.85 -8.24
C MET A 85 11.30 5.51 -9.28
N ALA A 86 10.95 6.44 -10.15
CA ALA A 86 10.01 6.20 -11.24
C ALA A 86 10.51 5.12 -12.21
N ARG A 87 11.81 5.15 -12.58
CA ARG A 87 12.43 4.11 -13.42
C ARG A 87 12.42 2.74 -12.75
N MET A 88 12.76 2.66 -11.46
CA MET A 88 12.71 1.40 -10.69
C MET A 88 11.29 0.84 -10.60
N ASN A 89 10.30 1.72 -10.47
CA ASN A 89 8.90 1.35 -10.36
C ASN A 89 8.23 1.19 -11.73
N SER A 90 8.94 1.41 -12.83
CA SER A 90 8.36 1.26 -14.16
C SER A 90 7.95 -0.18 -14.47
N ALA A 91 6.81 -0.35 -15.14
CA ALA A 91 6.34 -1.65 -15.60
C ALA A 91 7.38 -2.32 -16.53
N ARG A 92 8.02 -1.51 -17.39
CA ARG A 92 9.02 -2.01 -18.34
C ARG A 92 10.23 -2.65 -17.65
N PHE A 93 10.79 -2.00 -16.63
CA PHE A 93 11.91 -2.56 -15.89
C PHE A 93 11.48 -3.78 -15.06
N SER A 94 10.29 -3.73 -14.46
CA SER A 94 9.72 -4.86 -13.72
C SER A 94 9.51 -6.08 -14.63
N GLU A 95 9.00 -5.89 -15.84
CA GLU A 95 8.84 -6.95 -16.84
C GLU A 95 10.17 -7.62 -17.18
N ILE A 96 11.20 -6.81 -17.49
CA ILE A 96 12.53 -7.32 -17.78
C ILE A 96 13.06 -8.16 -16.61
N PHE A 97 12.96 -7.65 -15.40
CA PHE A 97 13.47 -8.32 -14.21
C PHE A 97 12.72 -9.62 -13.87
N VAL A 98 11.38 -9.61 -13.99
CA VAL A 98 10.52 -10.78 -13.78
C VAL A 98 10.85 -11.88 -14.77
N ASN A 99 11.03 -11.53 -16.05
CA ASN A 99 11.33 -12.49 -17.11
C ASN A 99 12.76 -13.07 -16.96
N GLU A 100 13.76 -12.22 -16.76
CA GLU A 100 15.16 -12.67 -16.62
C GLU A 100 15.41 -13.58 -15.42
N ASN A 101 14.69 -13.36 -14.32
CA ASN A 101 14.80 -14.17 -13.11
C ASN A 101 13.72 -15.26 -13.02
N ASN A 102 12.88 -15.42 -14.05
CA ASN A 102 11.79 -16.39 -14.10
C ASN A 102 10.93 -16.37 -12.83
N LEU A 103 10.46 -15.19 -12.43
CA LEU A 103 9.75 -15.01 -11.16
C LEU A 103 8.27 -15.37 -11.22
N ALA A 104 7.66 -15.48 -12.41
CA ALA A 104 6.25 -15.79 -12.56
C ALA A 104 5.84 -17.10 -11.85
N PRO A 105 6.57 -18.23 -11.96
CA PRO A 105 6.28 -19.45 -11.20
C PRO A 105 6.39 -19.29 -9.69
N TYR A 106 7.22 -18.38 -9.23
CA TYR A 106 7.38 -18.08 -7.80
C TYR A 106 6.22 -17.24 -7.27
N ILE A 107 5.79 -16.25 -8.04
CA ILE A 107 4.66 -15.37 -7.73
C ILE A 107 3.37 -16.19 -7.70
N PHE A 108 3.07 -16.91 -8.78
CA PHE A 108 1.87 -17.73 -8.95
C PHE A 108 2.08 -19.21 -8.58
N TYR A 109 2.80 -19.44 -7.49
CA TYR A 109 3.19 -20.81 -7.05
C TYR A 109 2.02 -21.78 -6.84
N LYS A 110 0.80 -21.25 -6.59
CA LYS A 110 -0.41 -22.07 -6.47
C LYS A 110 -0.86 -22.66 -7.79
N ASN A 111 -0.54 -21.97 -8.87
CA ASN A 111 -0.93 -22.31 -10.25
C ASN A 111 0.21 -22.98 -11.03
N TRP A 112 1.39 -23.08 -10.42
CA TRP A 112 2.57 -23.72 -10.99
C TRP A 112 2.74 -25.14 -10.47
N ASP A 113 2.91 -26.10 -11.38
CA ASP A 113 3.28 -27.48 -11.06
C ASP A 113 4.80 -27.62 -11.15
N ALA A 114 5.45 -27.72 -9.98
CA ALA A 114 6.91 -27.77 -9.89
C ALA A 114 7.50 -29.09 -10.45
N GLU A 115 6.72 -30.21 -10.42
CA GLU A 115 7.16 -31.49 -10.93
C GLU A 115 7.14 -31.52 -12.47
N LYS A 116 6.07 -30.99 -13.06
CA LYS A 116 5.90 -30.92 -14.51
C LYS A 116 6.56 -29.70 -15.14
N LYS A 117 7.03 -28.72 -14.31
CA LYS A 117 7.53 -27.42 -14.75
C LYS A 117 6.59 -26.72 -15.74
N ALA A 118 5.30 -26.79 -15.47
CA ALA A 118 4.23 -26.28 -16.33
C ALA A 118 3.14 -25.58 -15.52
N TRP A 119 2.43 -24.69 -16.16
CA TRP A 119 1.22 -24.09 -15.61
C TRP A 119 0.09 -25.11 -15.54
N LYS A 120 -0.78 -25.02 -14.55
CA LYS A 120 -2.01 -25.82 -14.48
C LYS A 120 -2.89 -25.52 -15.67
N ALA A 121 -3.66 -26.50 -16.13
CA ALA A 121 -4.46 -26.42 -17.36
C ALA A 121 -5.44 -25.23 -17.41
N ASP A 122 -5.94 -24.80 -16.27
CA ASP A 122 -6.93 -23.73 -16.16
C ASP A 122 -6.29 -22.35 -15.88
N PHE A 123 -4.95 -22.23 -15.96
CA PHE A 123 -4.24 -20.99 -15.66
C PHE A 123 -3.50 -20.48 -16.90
N GLU A 124 -3.86 -19.27 -17.31
CA GLU A 124 -3.14 -18.50 -18.32
C GLU A 124 -2.37 -17.37 -17.63
N LEU A 125 -1.07 -17.29 -17.90
CA LEU A 125 -0.22 -16.26 -17.31
C LEU A 125 -0.46 -14.90 -17.97
N ASP A 126 -1.06 -13.96 -17.24
CA ASP A 126 -1.04 -12.54 -17.61
C ASP A 126 0.20 -11.86 -17.05
N MET A 127 1.06 -11.36 -17.93
CA MET A 127 2.29 -10.66 -17.52
C MET A 127 2.01 -9.36 -16.77
N ARG A 128 0.89 -8.69 -17.01
CA ARG A 128 0.51 -7.47 -16.28
C ARG A 128 0.21 -7.79 -14.81
N GLU A 129 -0.52 -8.89 -14.58
CA GLU A 129 -0.80 -9.36 -13.22
C GLU A 129 0.49 -9.78 -12.50
N ALA A 130 1.41 -10.43 -13.22
CA ALA A 130 2.71 -10.79 -12.69
C ALA A 130 3.55 -9.56 -12.29
N ILE A 131 3.56 -8.52 -13.10
CA ILE A 131 4.25 -7.26 -12.82
C ILE A 131 3.62 -6.57 -11.59
N GLU A 132 2.30 -6.51 -11.52
CA GLU A 132 1.58 -5.89 -10.41
C GLU A 132 1.86 -6.63 -9.09
N ALA A 133 1.76 -7.96 -9.09
CA ALA A 133 2.07 -8.79 -7.93
C ALA A 133 3.54 -8.65 -7.51
N PHE A 134 4.47 -8.63 -8.47
CA PHE A 134 5.88 -8.37 -8.22
C PHE A 134 6.11 -7.03 -7.51
N GLN A 135 5.50 -5.96 -8.02
CA GLN A 135 5.66 -4.61 -7.48
C GLN A 135 5.02 -4.41 -6.11
N LYS A 136 3.84 -5.02 -5.86
CA LYS A 136 3.08 -4.81 -4.61
C LYS A 136 3.48 -5.78 -3.51
N GLU A 137 3.72 -7.03 -3.86
CA GLU A 137 3.86 -8.10 -2.85
C GLU A 137 5.31 -8.50 -2.61
N MET A 138 6.14 -8.48 -3.65
CA MET A 138 7.47 -9.07 -3.58
C MET A 138 8.57 -8.04 -3.41
N ARG A 139 8.49 -6.90 -4.06
CA ARG A 139 9.51 -5.85 -4.06
C ARG A 139 9.00 -4.60 -3.35
N GLY A 140 9.90 -3.91 -2.63
CA GLY A 140 9.68 -2.55 -2.16
C GLY A 140 10.92 -1.69 -2.39
N VAL A 141 10.69 -0.41 -2.66
CA VAL A 141 11.74 0.60 -2.80
C VAL A 141 11.34 1.78 -1.93
N GLU A 142 12.15 2.08 -0.94
CA GLU A 142 11.91 3.13 0.04
C GLU A 142 13.09 4.10 0.07
N TYR A 143 12.79 5.38 0.14
CA TYR A 143 13.78 6.42 0.28
C TYR A 143 13.72 6.99 1.69
N ASP A 144 14.86 6.98 2.39
CA ASP A 144 14.99 7.60 3.70
C ASP A 144 15.47 9.04 3.55
N GLU A 145 14.59 9.99 3.80
CA GLU A 145 14.88 11.42 3.70
C GLU A 145 15.95 11.90 4.69
N LYS A 146 16.16 11.19 5.81
CA LYS A 146 17.14 11.58 6.83
C LYS A 146 18.54 11.22 6.42
N THR A 147 18.72 10.05 5.83
CA THR A 147 20.03 9.55 5.42
C THR A 147 20.35 9.85 3.96
N GLY A 148 19.34 10.16 3.15
CA GLY A 148 19.48 10.33 1.70
C GLY A 148 19.73 9.01 0.97
N LEU A 149 19.53 7.88 1.64
CA LEU A 149 19.76 6.54 1.10
C LEU A 149 18.45 5.91 0.61
N LEU A 150 18.60 5.01 -0.34
CA LEU A 150 17.52 4.26 -0.93
C LEU A 150 17.66 2.80 -0.50
N MET A 151 16.57 2.25 0.02
CA MET A 151 16.48 0.86 0.43
C MET A 151 15.66 0.06 -0.57
N VAL A 152 16.28 -0.95 -1.15
CA VAL A 152 15.61 -1.91 -2.05
C VAL A 152 15.43 -3.20 -1.28
N HIS A 153 14.19 -3.58 -1.03
CA HIS A 153 13.90 -4.79 -0.27
C HIS A 153 13.04 -5.78 -1.05
N PHE A 154 13.27 -7.06 -0.76
CA PHE A 154 12.53 -8.16 -1.34
C PHE A 154 11.94 -9.04 -0.25
N LYS A 155 10.69 -9.45 -0.47
CA LYS A 155 9.94 -10.37 0.38
C LYS A 155 9.80 -11.70 -0.33
N THR A 156 10.43 -12.74 0.20
CA THR A 156 10.33 -14.09 -0.35
C THR A 156 10.19 -15.12 0.76
N ARG A 157 9.95 -16.37 0.37
CA ARG A 157 9.85 -17.51 1.32
C ARG A 157 11.20 -18.11 1.71
N ASP A 158 12.21 -17.73 1.00
CA ASP A 158 13.59 -18.15 1.22
C ASP A 158 14.45 -16.93 1.51
N ALA A 159 15.22 -16.98 2.60
CA ALA A 159 16.03 -15.86 3.08
C ALA A 159 17.19 -15.53 2.10
N GLN A 160 17.85 -16.58 1.57
CA GLN A 160 18.96 -16.40 0.64
C GLN A 160 18.45 -15.86 -0.69
N PHE A 161 17.36 -16.42 -1.21
CA PHE A 161 16.74 -15.95 -2.44
C PHE A 161 16.27 -14.49 -2.35
N SER A 162 15.78 -14.07 -1.17
CA SER A 162 15.42 -12.67 -0.92
C SER A 162 16.60 -11.73 -1.06
N ALA A 163 17.77 -12.09 -0.49
CA ALA A 163 18.99 -11.32 -0.58
C ALA A 163 19.56 -11.30 -2.00
N ASP A 164 19.58 -12.45 -2.66
CA ASP A 164 20.08 -12.58 -4.03
C ASP A 164 19.24 -11.73 -5.00
N LEU A 165 17.91 -11.72 -4.85
CA LEU A 165 17.04 -10.89 -5.69
C LEU A 165 17.27 -9.39 -5.46
N ALA A 166 17.45 -8.96 -4.21
CA ALA A 166 17.73 -7.55 -3.92
C ALA A 166 19.04 -7.09 -4.57
N ASN A 167 20.10 -7.89 -4.44
CA ASN A 167 21.40 -7.60 -5.04
C ASN A 167 21.37 -7.63 -6.58
N ARG A 168 20.69 -8.63 -7.17
CA ARG A 168 20.48 -8.71 -8.63
C ARG A 168 19.67 -7.53 -9.15
N PHE A 169 18.67 -7.08 -8.40
CA PHE A 169 17.84 -5.95 -8.79
C PHE A 169 18.65 -4.66 -8.89
N VAL A 170 19.48 -4.35 -7.89
CA VAL A 170 20.37 -3.18 -7.90
C VAL A 170 21.34 -3.25 -9.08
N LYS A 171 22.01 -4.40 -9.26
CA LYS A 171 22.94 -4.60 -10.37
C LYS A 171 22.23 -4.43 -11.72
N ARG A 172 21.10 -5.09 -11.91
CA ARG A 172 20.35 -5.04 -13.18
C ARG A 172 19.78 -3.65 -13.47
N PHE A 173 19.36 -2.93 -12.43
CA PHE A 173 18.93 -1.55 -12.57
C PHE A 173 20.07 -0.63 -13.03
N ASN A 174 21.27 -0.81 -12.48
CA ASN A 174 22.45 -0.07 -12.92
C ASN A 174 22.77 -0.34 -14.40
N GLU A 175 22.73 -1.60 -14.82
CA GLU A 175 22.92 -1.99 -16.23
C GLU A 175 21.84 -1.38 -17.14
N TYR A 176 20.58 -1.47 -16.74
CA TYR A 176 19.45 -0.92 -17.50
C TYR A 176 19.53 0.60 -17.64
N SER A 177 19.80 1.30 -16.54
CA SER A 177 19.93 2.76 -16.54
C SER A 177 21.12 3.23 -17.38
N ARG A 178 22.25 2.53 -17.30
CA ARG A 178 23.41 2.81 -18.14
C ARG A 178 23.12 2.62 -19.63
N MET A 179 22.40 1.56 -19.99
CA MET A 179 21.98 1.31 -21.37
C MET A 179 21.07 2.43 -21.88
N LEU A 180 20.10 2.89 -21.08
CA LEU A 180 19.23 4.00 -21.47
C LEU A 180 20.01 5.29 -21.69
N GLU A 181 20.93 5.63 -20.78
CA GLU A 181 21.76 6.83 -20.85
C GLU A 181 22.71 6.78 -22.07
N ALA A 182 23.35 5.62 -22.30
CA ALA A 182 24.21 5.43 -23.46
C ALA A 182 23.45 5.60 -24.78
N ASN A 183 22.23 5.09 -24.88
CA ASN A 183 21.38 5.27 -26.06
C ASN A 183 21.00 6.75 -26.26
N GLU A 184 20.70 7.48 -25.20
CA GLU A 184 20.40 8.91 -25.25
C GLU A 184 21.62 9.72 -25.71
N LEU A 185 22.80 9.45 -25.13
CA LEU A 185 24.05 10.12 -25.54
C LEU A 185 24.39 9.81 -27.00
N LYS A 186 24.20 8.58 -27.46
CA LYS A 186 24.40 8.18 -28.84
C LYS A 186 23.46 8.94 -29.79
N ALA A 187 22.18 9.00 -29.48
CA ALA A 187 21.17 9.72 -30.29
C ALA A 187 21.51 11.22 -30.40
N ARG A 188 21.92 11.85 -29.28
CA ARG A 188 22.37 13.25 -29.27
C ARG A 188 23.61 13.46 -30.13
N ARG A 189 24.59 12.55 -30.05
CA ARG A 189 25.80 12.62 -30.88
C ARG A 189 25.47 12.54 -32.37
N GLU A 190 24.66 11.55 -32.77
CA GLU A 190 24.22 11.39 -34.17
C GLU A 190 23.48 12.63 -34.69
N TYR A 191 22.65 13.26 -33.85
CA TYR A 191 21.99 14.51 -34.21
C TYR A 191 22.99 15.65 -34.43
N LEU A 192 23.99 15.82 -33.52
CA LEU A 192 25.01 16.86 -33.65
C LEU A 192 25.91 16.64 -34.86
N GLU A 193 26.29 15.40 -35.18
CA GLU A 193 27.04 15.03 -36.39
C GLU A 193 26.25 15.37 -37.65
N GLY A 194 24.96 15.09 -37.69
CA GLY A 194 24.07 15.48 -38.80
C GLY A 194 24.04 16.99 -38.99
N ARG A 195 23.87 17.75 -37.89
CA ARG A 195 23.86 19.21 -37.91
C ARG A 195 25.19 19.82 -38.34
N LEU A 196 26.31 19.21 -37.98
CA LEU A 196 27.64 19.67 -38.38
C LEU A 196 27.80 19.73 -39.89
N ASN A 197 27.23 18.76 -40.61
CA ASN A 197 27.28 18.69 -42.06
C ASN A 197 26.37 19.73 -42.79
N GLU A 198 25.38 20.25 -42.09
CA GLU A 198 24.41 21.20 -42.66
C GLU A 198 24.84 22.66 -42.45
N VAL A 199 25.67 22.92 -41.45
CA VAL A 199 26.04 24.27 -41.01
C VAL A 199 27.25 24.76 -41.76
N GLN A 200 27.13 25.96 -42.39
CA GLN A 200 28.25 26.62 -43.08
C GLN A 200 28.96 27.71 -42.24
N ASN A 201 28.36 28.10 -41.12
CA ASN A 201 28.88 29.16 -40.27
C ASN A 201 29.94 28.60 -39.31
N LEU A 202 31.13 29.20 -39.34
CA LEU A 202 32.29 28.78 -38.54
C LEU A 202 32.06 28.83 -37.03
N GLU A 203 31.36 29.85 -36.53
CA GLU A 203 31.05 29.98 -35.09
C GLU A 203 30.09 28.91 -34.62
N LEU A 204 29.11 28.57 -35.44
CA LEU A 204 28.19 27.50 -35.14
C LEU A 204 28.89 26.14 -35.19
N HIS A 205 29.78 25.90 -36.14
CA HIS A 205 30.65 24.73 -36.17
C HIS A 205 31.42 24.56 -34.86
N ARG A 206 32.08 25.61 -34.37
CA ARG A 206 32.83 25.58 -33.11
C ARG A 206 31.92 25.27 -31.92
N SER A 207 30.71 25.76 -31.92
CA SER A 207 29.75 25.49 -30.86
C SER A 207 29.32 24.01 -30.88
N ILE A 208 29.03 23.45 -32.05
CA ILE A 208 28.67 22.03 -32.19
C ILE A 208 29.85 21.15 -31.74
N PHE A 209 31.08 21.47 -32.11
CA PHE A 209 32.24 20.72 -31.64
C PHE A 209 32.39 20.74 -30.12
N ARG A 210 32.18 21.88 -29.45
CA ARG A 210 32.20 21.97 -27.98
C ARG A 210 31.09 21.12 -27.34
N MET A 211 29.89 21.08 -27.95
CA MET A 211 28.83 20.20 -27.48
C MET A 211 29.20 18.72 -27.67
N MET A 212 29.79 18.35 -28.81
CA MET A 212 30.23 16.98 -29.03
C MET A 212 31.36 16.58 -28.06
N GLU A 213 32.29 17.44 -27.77
CA GLU A 213 33.33 17.22 -26.76
C GLU A 213 32.73 16.99 -25.36
N SER A 214 31.74 17.80 -24.99
CA SER A 214 30.98 17.61 -23.75
C SER A 214 30.23 16.26 -23.70
N GLN A 215 29.63 15.83 -24.82
CA GLN A 215 28.98 14.52 -24.93
C GLN A 215 29.98 13.37 -24.81
N LEU A 216 31.15 13.49 -25.43
CA LEU A 216 32.22 12.47 -25.35
C LEU A 216 32.74 12.35 -23.92
N ALA A 217 32.91 13.48 -23.21
CA ALA A 217 33.28 13.48 -21.80
C ALA A 217 32.22 12.77 -20.93
N ALA A 218 30.93 13.05 -21.19
CA ALA A 218 29.84 12.39 -20.50
C ALA A 218 29.80 10.87 -20.76
N GLU A 219 29.99 10.45 -22.00
CA GLU A 219 30.07 9.04 -22.39
C GLU A 219 31.27 8.34 -21.69
N THR A 220 32.40 9.00 -21.63
CA THR A 220 33.59 8.48 -20.93
C THR A 220 33.34 8.27 -19.45
N ILE A 221 32.68 9.22 -18.77
CA ILE A 221 32.31 9.10 -17.35
C ILE A 221 31.32 7.95 -17.14
N LEU A 222 30.31 7.81 -18.03
CA LEU A 222 29.32 6.75 -17.96
C LEU A 222 29.96 5.35 -17.99
N TYR A 223 30.97 5.15 -18.84
CA TYR A 223 31.65 3.87 -18.96
C TYR A 223 32.77 3.66 -17.93
N ALA A 224 33.36 4.73 -17.43
CA ALA A 224 34.40 4.64 -16.40
C ALA A 224 33.87 4.22 -15.03
N ARG A 225 32.59 4.49 -14.76
CA ARG A 225 31.97 4.17 -13.46
C ARG A 225 31.35 2.78 -13.47
N THR A 226 31.81 1.92 -12.56
CA THR A 226 31.24 0.58 -12.37
C THR A 226 29.85 0.61 -11.70
N SER A 227 29.63 1.57 -10.79
CA SER A 227 28.38 1.70 -10.00
C SER A 227 27.66 3.00 -10.36
N TYR A 228 26.83 2.98 -11.38
CA TYR A 228 26.02 4.10 -11.84
C TYR A 228 24.65 3.60 -12.33
N PRO A 229 23.53 4.25 -11.97
CA PRO A 229 23.40 5.45 -11.12
C PRO A 229 23.39 5.17 -9.61
N LEU A 230 23.32 3.90 -9.20
CA LEU A 230 23.27 3.52 -7.79
C LEU A 230 24.61 3.00 -7.31
N GLU A 231 25.11 3.62 -6.26
CA GLU A 231 26.27 3.14 -5.51
C GLU A 231 25.80 2.22 -4.39
N GLU A 232 26.31 1.00 -4.38
CA GLU A 232 25.97 0.03 -3.33
C GLU A 232 26.74 0.38 -2.05
N ILE A 233 25.99 0.81 -1.03
CA ILE A 233 26.53 1.11 0.30
C ILE A 233 26.57 -0.16 1.15
N GLN A 234 25.49 -0.96 1.06
CA GLN A 234 25.39 -2.22 1.78
C GLN A 234 24.63 -3.23 0.92
N PRO A 235 25.25 -4.36 0.56
CA PRO A 235 24.55 -5.44 -0.12
C PRO A 235 23.51 -6.07 0.79
N ALA A 236 22.48 -6.68 0.19
CA ALA A 236 21.49 -7.42 0.94
C ALA A 236 22.10 -8.73 1.47
N PHE A 237 21.84 -9.02 2.73
CA PHE A 237 22.20 -10.28 3.39
C PHE A 237 20.95 -11.09 3.70
N ALA A 238 21.11 -12.41 3.73
CA ALA A 238 20.04 -13.30 4.13
C ALA A 238 19.64 -13.03 5.59
N PRO A 239 18.38 -12.65 5.86
CA PRO A 239 17.94 -12.35 7.21
C PRO A 239 17.88 -13.62 8.07
N LEU A 240 18.38 -13.54 9.30
CA LEU A 240 18.31 -14.65 10.26
C LEU A 240 16.88 -14.85 10.81
N LEU A 241 16.10 -13.77 10.88
CA LEU A 241 14.75 -13.78 11.43
C LEU A 241 13.71 -13.57 10.33
N LYS A 242 12.60 -14.29 10.44
CA LYS A 242 11.45 -14.07 9.57
C LYS A 242 10.81 -12.71 9.81
N ASN A 243 10.37 -12.08 8.75
CA ASN A 243 9.64 -10.80 8.82
C ASN A 243 8.14 -11.02 9.13
N SER A 244 7.53 -12.08 8.58
CA SER A 244 6.10 -12.36 8.70
C SER A 244 5.84 -13.88 8.73
N PRO A 245 4.77 -14.37 9.40
CA PRO A 245 3.88 -13.63 10.28
C PRO A 245 4.50 -13.35 11.67
N LYS A 246 4.18 -12.20 12.24
CA LYS A 246 4.53 -11.88 13.65
C LYS A 246 3.55 -12.60 14.59
N ARG A 247 3.78 -13.90 14.79
CA ARG A 247 2.84 -14.82 15.48
C ARG A 247 2.43 -14.33 16.86
N LEU A 248 3.38 -13.79 17.64
CA LEU A 248 3.10 -13.30 18.99
C LEU A 248 2.20 -12.06 18.98
N THR A 249 2.41 -11.14 18.05
CA THR A 249 1.55 -9.96 17.90
C THR A 249 0.13 -10.32 17.47
N TRP A 250 -0.03 -11.29 16.57
CA TRP A 250 -1.36 -11.79 16.18
C TRP A 250 -2.07 -12.50 17.34
N ALA A 251 -1.34 -13.30 18.13
CA ALA A 251 -1.88 -13.93 19.33
C ALA A 251 -2.30 -12.91 20.40
N ALA A 252 -1.48 -11.87 20.64
CA ALA A 252 -1.81 -10.81 21.59
C ALA A 252 -3.03 -10.00 21.13
N LEU A 253 -3.10 -9.63 19.86
CA LEU A 253 -4.23 -8.89 19.30
C LEU A 253 -5.52 -9.70 19.35
N SER A 254 -5.45 -11.00 19.02
CA SER A 254 -6.61 -11.89 19.12
C SER A 254 -7.08 -12.09 20.55
N PHE A 255 -6.16 -12.18 21.52
CA PHE A 255 -6.51 -12.26 22.94
C PHE A 255 -7.33 -11.03 23.39
N VAL A 256 -6.87 -9.82 23.07
CA VAL A 256 -7.60 -8.58 23.38
C VAL A 256 -8.98 -8.58 22.70
N GLY A 257 -9.06 -9.00 21.43
CA GLY A 257 -10.31 -9.12 20.70
C GLY A 257 -11.30 -10.10 21.36
N PHE A 258 -10.85 -11.27 21.78
CA PHE A 258 -11.70 -12.26 22.47
C PHE A 258 -12.12 -11.80 23.86
N VAL A 259 -11.28 -11.07 24.61
CA VAL A 259 -11.68 -10.44 25.88
C VAL A 259 -12.81 -9.44 25.63
N PHE A 260 -12.65 -8.57 24.63
CA PHE A 260 -13.69 -7.60 24.29
C PHE A 260 -15.02 -8.27 23.89
N LEU A 261 -14.96 -9.29 23.04
CA LEU A 261 -16.14 -10.08 22.65
C LEU A 261 -16.79 -10.77 23.86
N GLY A 262 -15.99 -11.30 24.78
CA GLY A 262 -16.48 -11.92 26.01
C GLY A 262 -17.20 -10.93 26.93
N VAL A 263 -16.66 -9.71 27.08
CA VAL A 263 -17.31 -8.63 27.84
C VAL A 263 -18.63 -8.22 27.18
N MET A 264 -18.64 -8.01 25.86
CA MET A 264 -19.87 -7.68 25.09
C MET A 264 -20.91 -8.79 25.19
N SER A 265 -20.51 -10.06 25.12
CA SER A 265 -21.40 -11.20 25.28
C SER A 265 -22.00 -11.25 26.71
N SER A 266 -21.19 -10.94 27.74
CA SER A 266 -21.67 -10.89 29.12
C SER A 266 -22.71 -9.79 29.32
N ILE A 267 -22.49 -8.59 28.76
CA ILE A 267 -23.44 -7.47 28.80
C ILE A 267 -24.71 -7.84 28.01
N GLY A 268 -24.55 -8.42 26.83
CA GLY A 268 -25.65 -8.86 25.98
C GLY A 268 -26.55 -9.90 26.66
N SER A 269 -25.97 -10.82 27.44
CA SER A 269 -26.72 -11.84 28.18
C SER A 269 -27.59 -11.24 29.28
N VAL A 270 -27.16 -10.15 29.94
CA VAL A 270 -27.92 -9.42 30.92
C VAL A 270 -29.11 -8.67 30.27
N LEU A 271 -28.86 -8.02 29.13
CA LEU A 271 -29.87 -7.34 28.36
C LEU A 271 -30.98 -8.31 27.88
N LEU A 272 -30.56 -9.46 27.33
CA LEU A 272 -31.49 -10.50 26.86
C LEU A 272 -32.34 -11.06 28.02
N LYS A 273 -31.74 -11.27 29.20
CA LYS A 273 -32.48 -11.69 30.41
C LYS A 273 -33.52 -10.63 30.83
N LYS A 274 -33.17 -9.33 30.80
CA LYS A 274 -34.09 -8.24 31.12
C LYS A 274 -35.22 -8.15 30.11
N ILE A 275 -34.96 -8.30 28.82
CA ILE A 275 -35.99 -8.32 27.79
C ILE A 275 -36.94 -9.52 28.01
N LYS A 276 -36.39 -10.69 28.25
CA LYS A 276 -37.17 -11.91 28.47
C LYS A 276 -38.04 -11.82 29.74
N SER A 277 -37.51 -11.31 30.86
CA SER A 277 -38.30 -11.10 32.08
C SER A 277 -39.38 -10.04 31.91
N GLY A 278 -39.17 -9.01 31.09
CA GLY A 278 -40.18 -8.03 30.72
C GLY A 278 -41.30 -8.63 29.88
N LEU A 279 -41.00 -9.50 28.94
CA LEU A 279 -41.94 -10.23 28.12
C LEU A 279 -42.76 -11.25 28.93
N ASP A 280 -42.16 -11.93 29.92
CA ASP A 280 -42.85 -12.90 30.78
C ASP A 280 -43.84 -12.20 31.74
N LEU A 281 -43.56 -10.95 32.15
CA LEU A 281 -44.49 -10.12 32.92
C LEU A 281 -45.71 -9.72 32.10
N TYR A 282 -45.57 -9.52 30.80
CA TYR A 282 -46.68 -9.18 29.90
C TYR A 282 -47.52 -10.39 29.51
N LYS A 283 -47.03 -11.63 29.68
CA LYS A 283 -47.68 -12.88 29.33
C LYS A 283 -48.44 -13.54 30.50
N LYS A 284 -48.34 -12.96 31.73
CA LYS A 284 -49.05 -13.49 32.88
C LYS A 284 -50.49 -13.00 32.85
N PRO A 285 -51.50 -13.89 32.67
CA PRO A 285 -52.91 -13.49 32.71
C PRO A 285 -53.23 -12.96 34.10
N ALA A 286 -54.06 -11.90 34.12
CA ALA A 286 -54.57 -11.33 35.35
C ALA A 286 -55.24 -12.40 36.24
N PRO A 287 -55.05 -12.37 37.56
CA PRO A 287 -55.71 -13.31 38.47
C PRO A 287 -57.22 -13.10 38.37
N THR A 288 -57.87 -14.13 37.93
CA THR A 288 -59.30 -14.24 38.08
C THR A 288 -59.64 -14.50 39.53
N ASP A 289 -59.93 -13.46 40.28
CA ASP A 289 -60.63 -13.60 41.54
C ASP A 289 -62.10 -13.75 41.28
N GLY A 290 -62.57 -15.02 41.37
CA GLY A 290 -63.98 -15.36 41.48
C GLY A 290 -64.33 -15.58 42.93
N LYS A 291 -65.26 -14.82 43.41
CA LYS A 291 -66.45 -15.29 44.17
C LYS A 291 -67.19 -14.15 44.90
N SER A 292 -68.30 -13.92 44.34
CA SER A 292 -69.66 -14.01 44.96
C SER A 292 -69.92 -13.22 46.20
N SER A 293 -70.89 -12.34 46.11
CA SER A 293 -72.24 -12.49 46.70
C SER A 293 -73.02 -11.20 46.45
N ILE A 294 -74.07 -11.31 45.68
CA ILE A 294 -75.50 -11.03 45.96
C ILE A 294 -75.66 -10.04 47.16
N ASP A 295 -76.17 -8.84 46.86
CA ASP A 295 -77.55 -8.41 47.17
C ASP A 295 -77.85 -7.00 46.71
N SER A 296 -78.91 -6.96 46.00
CA SER A 296 -80.05 -6.08 45.99
C SER A 296 -79.95 -4.57 46.17
N ASN A 297 -80.44 -3.97 45.24
CA ASN A 297 -81.58 -2.99 45.26
C ASN A 297 -81.24 -1.54 44.88
N SER A 298 -81.92 -1.23 43.84
CA SER A 298 -82.74 -0.05 43.60
C SER A 298 -82.09 1.34 43.56
N ASP A 299 -82.41 1.89 42.56
CA ASP A 299 -83.05 3.16 42.29
C ASP A 299 -82.29 4.23 41.52
N LEU A 300 -82.97 4.45 40.42
CA LEU A 300 -83.29 5.76 39.81
C LEU A 300 -82.17 6.56 39.10
N GLN A 301 -82.30 6.50 37.79
CA GLN A 301 -82.94 7.49 36.91
C GLN A 301 -82.30 8.88 36.84
N ASN A 302 -82.12 9.20 35.60
CA ASN A 302 -82.12 10.56 35.00
C ASN A 302 -80.83 11.39 35.19
N THR A 303 -80.32 11.93 34.16
CA THR A 303 -80.79 12.79 33.06
C THR A 303 -79.60 12.95 32.10
N VAL A 304 -79.71 12.69 30.82
CA VAL A 304 -80.13 13.54 29.70
C VAL A 304 -79.24 14.78 29.48
N ASN A 305 -78.72 14.79 28.24
CA ASN A 305 -78.42 15.95 27.39
C ASN A 305 -77.23 16.80 27.83
N ASP A 306 -76.50 17.36 27.00
CA ASP A 306 -76.53 17.76 25.61
C ASP A 306 -75.11 18.29 25.22
N ALA A 307 -74.97 18.22 23.97
CA ALA A 307 -74.42 19.23 23.07
C ALA A 307 -72.91 19.52 23.13
N ASP A 308 -72.27 19.28 22.16
CA ASP A 308 -72.25 19.92 20.84
C ASP A 308 -70.96 20.76 20.64
N ALA A 309 -70.41 20.56 19.50
CA ALA A 309 -69.78 21.54 18.64
C ALA A 309 -68.27 21.86 18.78
N SER A 310 -67.63 21.53 17.69
CA SER A 310 -66.74 22.40 16.85
C SER A 310 -65.42 22.85 17.46
N GLU A 311 -64.45 22.93 16.78
CA GLU A 311 -63.98 23.37 15.46
C GLU A 311 -62.47 23.03 15.38
N ASP A 312 -62.02 22.46 14.33
CA ASP A 312 -61.23 22.98 13.25
C ASP A 312 -59.98 23.83 13.58
N GLU A 313 -59.02 23.55 12.79
CA GLU A 313 -57.88 24.34 12.33
C GLU A 313 -56.54 23.75 12.76
N ASP A 314 -55.54 23.61 12.01
CA ASP A 314 -55.22 23.84 10.60
C ASP A 314 -53.75 23.43 10.45
N PHE A 315 -53.40 22.92 9.31
CA PHE A 315 -52.03 22.69 8.86
C PHE A 315 -51.30 24.05 8.64
N PRO A 316 -49.96 24.09 8.59
CA PRO A 316 -49.38 24.03 7.25
C PRO A 316 -48.08 23.20 7.10
N GLU A 317 -47.95 22.63 5.93
CA GLU A 317 -46.76 22.28 5.19
C GLU A 317 -45.91 23.53 4.95
N ASP A 318 -44.65 23.29 4.78
CA ASP A 318 -43.68 23.90 3.84
C ASP A 318 -42.29 23.54 4.36
N GLY A 319 -41.38 22.86 3.65
CA GLY A 319 -40.94 23.14 2.31
C GLY A 319 -39.55 23.77 2.34
N TRP A 320 -38.69 23.30 1.47
CA TRP A 320 -37.38 23.80 1.02
C TRP A 320 -36.22 22.86 1.33
N ILE A 321 -35.76 21.98 0.34
CA ILE A 321 -34.97 22.24 -0.87
C ILE A 321 -33.54 22.79 -0.58
N ASP A 322 -32.55 21.99 -1.04
CA ASP A 322 -31.23 22.31 -1.62
C ASP A 322 -30.19 23.12 -0.84
N LYS A 323 -29.12 22.51 -0.55
CA LYS A 323 -27.82 22.62 -1.28
C LYS A 323 -26.82 21.61 -0.80
#